data_e961729d8f788e03e3235f7c66168dde
#
_entry.id   e961729d8f788e03e3235f7c66168dde
#
_cell.length_a   1.000
_cell.length_b   1.000
_cell.length_c   1.000
_cell.angle_alpha   90.00
_cell.angle_beta   90.00
_cell.angle_gamma   90.00
#
_symmetry.space_group_name_H-M   'P 1'
#
loop_
_entity.id
_entity.type
_entity.pdbx_description
1 polymer ?
#
loop_
_entity_poly.entity_id
_entity_poly.type
_entity_poly.pdbx_seq_one_letter_code
_entity_poly.pdbx_strand_id
1 'polypeptide(L)'
;MDVFSRKKRSEIMSKIHQPTKLEDIVHKWLAEEGMSFKPYPNIEGKPDTELLLKNGTSHYLFIDGCFWHMCPIHYKRPKSRQSYWIPHIEESNAKREEARKKLPYLWTRLWGHDVKNGKFQQIIMNLLV
;
A
#
# COMPACT_ATOMS: atom_id res chain seq x y z
N MET A 1 35.65 -6.17 7.64
CA MET A 1 35.44 -6.75 6.32
C MET A 1 34.02 -7.34 6.24
N ASP A 2 33.28 -7.00 5.20
CA ASP A 2 31.95 -7.57 5.04
C ASP A 2 32.02 -9.03 4.65
N VAL A 3 31.34 -9.87 5.42
CA VAL A 3 31.26 -11.30 5.17
C VAL A 3 30.38 -11.60 3.96
N PHE A 4 29.45 -10.70 3.66
CA PHE A 4 28.49 -10.89 2.57
C PHE A 4 28.75 -9.93 1.41
N SER A 5 28.47 -10.38 0.18
CA SER A 5 28.48 -9.51 -0.99
C SER A 5 27.30 -8.52 -0.88
N ARG A 6 27.32 -7.43 -1.65
CA ARG A 6 26.23 -6.45 -1.70
C ARG A 6 24.89 -7.11 -2.00
N LYS A 7 24.87 -8.00 -2.98
CA LYS A 7 23.67 -8.70 -3.40
C LYS A 7 23.10 -9.55 -2.26
N LYS A 8 23.95 -10.32 -1.60
CA LYS A 8 23.52 -11.19 -0.49
C LYS A 8 23.03 -10.38 0.70
N ARG A 9 23.72 -9.27 1.01
CA ARG A 9 23.29 -8.37 2.07
C ARG A 9 21.90 -7.79 1.78
N SER A 10 21.66 -7.37 0.55
CA SER A 10 20.35 -6.85 0.12
C SER A 10 19.25 -7.90 0.26
N GLU A 11 19.51 -9.13 -0.10
CA GLU A 11 18.56 -10.23 0.05
C GLU A 11 18.24 -10.48 1.52
N ILE A 12 19.24 -10.51 2.39
CA ILE A 12 19.04 -10.70 3.82
C ILE A 12 18.21 -9.58 4.42
N MET A 13 18.55 -8.34 4.09
CA MET A 13 17.82 -7.17 4.58
C MET A 13 16.36 -7.20 4.12
N SER A 14 16.12 -7.55 2.88
CA SER A 14 14.78 -7.65 2.33
C SER A 14 13.94 -8.71 3.08
N LYS A 15 14.53 -9.87 3.36
CA LYS A 15 13.85 -10.94 4.09
C LYS A 15 13.58 -10.58 5.55
N ILE A 16 14.51 -9.89 6.20
CA ILE A 16 14.37 -9.52 7.60
C ILE A 16 13.35 -8.41 7.80
N HIS A 17 13.39 -7.37 6.95
CA HIS A 17 12.56 -6.19 7.12
C HIS A 17 11.15 -6.33 6.56
N GLN A 18 10.93 -7.24 5.62
CA GLN A 18 9.63 -7.40 4.99
C GLN A 18 9.31 -8.87 4.73
N PRO A 19 9.12 -9.68 5.80
CA PRO A 19 8.75 -11.08 5.62
C PRO A 19 7.41 -11.24 4.91
N THR A 20 6.48 -10.28 5.10
CA THR A 20 5.19 -10.25 4.42
C THR A 20 4.80 -8.80 4.18
N LYS A 21 4.79 -8.38 2.93
CA LYS A 21 4.32 -7.05 2.58
C LYS A 21 2.79 -7.02 2.62
N LEU A 22 2.23 -5.85 2.97
CA LEU A 22 0.78 -5.69 2.99
C LEU A 22 0.16 -6.00 1.63
N GLU A 23 0.80 -5.55 0.55
CA GLU A 23 0.33 -5.79 -0.81
C GLU A 23 0.30 -7.28 -1.14
N ASP A 24 1.26 -8.03 -0.65
CA ASP A 24 1.32 -9.47 -0.89
C ASP A 24 0.14 -10.20 -0.25
N ILE A 25 -0.29 -9.75 0.92
CA ILE A 25 -1.46 -10.32 1.60
C ILE A 25 -2.71 -10.11 0.74
N VAL A 26 -2.89 -8.90 0.25
CA VAL A 26 -4.05 -8.55 -0.59
C VAL A 26 -4.01 -9.33 -1.91
N HIS A 27 -2.86 -9.34 -2.58
CA HIS A 27 -2.72 -10.01 -3.88
C HIS A 27 -2.91 -11.52 -3.77
N LYS A 28 -2.41 -12.12 -2.70
CA LYS A 28 -2.61 -13.55 -2.46
C LYS A 28 -4.08 -13.89 -2.27
N TRP A 29 -4.78 -13.09 -1.47
CA TRP A 29 -6.21 -13.29 -1.26
C TRP A 29 -7.01 -13.14 -2.55
N LEU A 30 -6.71 -12.11 -3.36
CA LEU A 30 -7.37 -11.92 -4.65
C LEU A 30 -7.19 -13.11 -5.57
N ALA A 31 -5.98 -13.66 -5.62
CA ALA A 31 -5.67 -14.84 -6.43
C ALA A 31 -6.42 -16.06 -5.92
N GLU A 32 -6.48 -16.28 -4.61
CA GLU A 32 -7.19 -17.40 -4.00
C GLU A 32 -8.69 -17.35 -4.27
N GLU A 33 -9.26 -16.14 -4.30
CA GLU A 33 -10.68 -15.94 -4.59
C GLU A 33 -11.01 -15.96 -6.08
N GLY A 34 -9.99 -16.12 -6.94
CA GLY A 34 -10.19 -16.19 -8.38
C GLY A 34 -10.56 -14.85 -9.00
N MET A 35 -10.24 -13.74 -8.36
CA MET A 35 -10.52 -12.41 -8.87
C MET A 35 -9.47 -11.97 -9.89
N SER A 36 -9.91 -11.26 -10.93
CA SER A 36 -8.99 -10.71 -11.94
C SER A 36 -8.40 -9.42 -11.42
N PHE A 37 -7.06 -9.34 -11.41
CA PHE A 37 -6.36 -8.14 -10.97
C PHE A 37 -4.98 -8.04 -11.61
N LYS A 38 -4.40 -6.85 -11.58
CA LYS A 38 -3.02 -6.62 -11.99
C LYS A 38 -2.27 -5.96 -10.84
N PRO A 39 -1.17 -6.57 -10.34
CA PRO A 39 -0.36 -5.94 -9.31
C PRO A 39 0.48 -4.82 -9.93
N TYR A 40 0.60 -3.72 -9.20
CA TYR A 40 1.48 -2.59 -9.53
C TYR A 40 1.32 -2.07 -10.96
N PRO A 41 0.11 -1.65 -11.37
CA PRO A 41 -0.07 -1.10 -12.72
C PRO A 41 0.78 0.16 -12.91
N ASN A 42 1.39 0.28 -14.08
CA ASN A 42 2.26 1.42 -14.38
C ASN A 42 1.45 2.59 -14.94
N ILE A 43 0.73 3.26 -14.06
CA ILE A 43 -0.10 4.42 -14.41
C ILE A 43 0.12 5.56 -13.41
N GLU A 44 -0.42 6.73 -13.72
CA GLU A 44 -0.32 7.89 -12.86
C GLU A 44 -0.83 7.57 -11.45
N GLY A 45 -0.10 8.04 -10.44
CA GLY A 45 -0.42 7.78 -9.03
C GLY A 45 0.14 6.48 -8.49
N LYS A 46 0.58 5.58 -9.36
CA LYS A 46 1.19 4.27 -9.01
C LYS A 46 0.42 3.52 -7.94
N PRO A 47 -0.84 3.14 -8.21
CA PRO A 47 -1.60 2.33 -7.26
C PRO A 47 -0.97 0.95 -7.10
N ASP A 48 -1.27 0.31 -5.99
CA ASP A 48 -0.71 -1.00 -5.69
C ASP A 48 -1.41 -2.12 -6.46
N THR A 49 -2.66 -1.93 -6.83
CA THR A 49 -3.46 -2.96 -7.48
C THR A 49 -4.50 -2.35 -8.42
N GLU A 50 -4.70 -3.00 -9.55
CA GLU A 50 -5.83 -2.73 -10.43
C GLU A 50 -6.78 -3.91 -10.37
N LEU A 51 -8.02 -3.68 -9.89
CA LEU A 51 -9.09 -4.68 -9.90
C LEU A 51 -9.84 -4.59 -11.21
N LEU A 52 -9.98 -5.72 -11.90
CA LEU A 52 -10.74 -5.80 -13.14
C LEU A 52 -12.17 -6.24 -12.79
N LEU A 53 -13.13 -5.35 -12.94
CA LEU A 53 -14.51 -5.61 -12.59
C LEU A 53 -15.25 -6.32 -13.72
N LYS A 54 -16.33 -7.02 -13.38
CA LYS A 54 -17.12 -7.80 -14.35
C LYS A 54 -17.73 -6.97 -15.47
N ASN A 55 -17.98 -5.68 -15.20
CA ASN A 55 -18.54 -4.77 -16.19
C ASN A 55 -17.50 -4.21 -17.18
N GLY A 56 -16.24 -4.66 -17.09
CA GLY A 56 -15.17 -4.20 -17.97
C GLY A 56 -14.43 -2.97 -17.49
N THR A 57 -14.81 -2.41 -16.34
CA THR A 57 -14.11 -1.25 -15.77
C THR A 57 -13.08 -1.70 -14.76
N SER A 58 -12.18 -0.79 -14.39
CA SER A 58 -11.15 -1.04 -13.39
C SER A 58 -11.37 -0.16 -12.17
N HIS A 59 -11.07 -0.72 -11.00
CA HIS A 59 -11.02 0.02 -9.75
C HIS A 59 -9.63 -0.17 -9.14
N TYR A 60 -9.03 0.90 -8.64
CA TYR A 60 -7.64 0.85 -8.19
C TYR A 60 -7.56 0.88 -6.67
N LEU A 61 -6.57 0.17 -6.13
CA LEU A 61 -6.36 0.09 -4.69
C LEU A 61 -5.00 0.67 -4.32
N PHE A 62 -5.01 1.54 -3.31
CA PHE A 62 -3.79 1.99 -2.64
C PHE A 62 -3.71 1.30 -1.29
N ILE A 63 -2.62 0.60 -1.03
CA ILE A 63 -2.41 -0.14 0.22
C ILE A 63 -1.40 0.66 1.06
N ASP A 64 -1.91 1.40 2.04
CA ASP A 64 -1.13 2.39 2.78
C ASP A 64 -0.80 1.92 4.19
N GLY A 65 0.49 1.87 4.52
CA GLY A 65 0.94 1.58 5.87
C GLY A 65 0.53 2.68 6.84
N CYS A 66 0.15 2.30 8.07
CA CYS A 66 -0.43 3.24 9.02
C CYS A 66 0.52 4.36 9.43
N PHE A 67 1.80 4.04 9.64
CA PHE A 67 2.77 5.05 10.06
C PHE A 67 3.12 6.02 8.91
N TRP A 68 3.56 5.45 7.78
CA TRP A 68 4.08 6.25 6.66
C TRP A 68 3.01 7.10 5.97
N HIS A 69 1.76 6.67 6.00
CA HIS A 69 0.66 7.35 5.33
C HIS A 69 -0.29 8.06 6.30
N MET A 70 0.12 8.19 7.57
CA MET A 70 -0.61 8.95 8.58
C MET A 70 -2.05 8.45 8.79
N CYS A 71 -2.19 7.14 9.06
CA CYS A 71 -3.49 6.58 9.39
C CYS A 71 -4.13 7.34 10.56
N PRO A 72 -5.38 7.80 10.43
CA PRO A 72 -6.00 8.61 11.47
C PRO A 72 -6.15 7.90 12.82
N ILE A 73 -6.09 6.57 12.83
CA ILE A 73 -6.21 5.78 14.06
C ILE A 73 -4.87 5.45 14.67
N HIS A 74 -3.87 5.08 13.85
CA HIS A 74 -2.63 4.50 14.31
C HIS A 74 -1.40 5.39 14.17
N TYR A 75 -1.52 6.52 13.47
CA TYR A 75 -0.38 7.40 13.33
C TYR A 75 -0.07 8.11 14.64
N LYS A 76 1.19 8.07 15.03
CA LYS A 76 1.70 8.82 16.18
C LYS A 76 2.85 9.68 15.70
N ARG A 77 2.74 10.99 15.92
CA ARG A 77 3.78 11.93 15.51
C ARG A 77 5.07 11.63 16.27
N PRO A 78 6.21 11.49 15.57
CA PRO A 78 7.49 11.24 16.24
C PRO A 78 7.82 12.38 17.22
N LYS A 79 8.31 12.02 18.41
CA LYS A 79 8.66 13.00 19.44
C LYS A 79 10.07 13.55 19.26
N SER A 80 10.97 12.79 18.62
CA SER A 80 12.35 13.18 18.38
C SER A 80 12.60 13.38 16.89
N ARG A 81 13.64 14.13 16.55
CA ARG A 81 14.03 14.43 15.17
C ARG A 81 12.89 14.96 14.30
N GLN A 82 12.10 15.85 14.86
CA GLN A 82 10.94 16.39 14.14
C GLN A 82 11.33 17.14 12.87
N SER A 83 12.48 17.79 12.84
CA SER A 83 12.98 18.47 11.64
C SER A 83 13.23 17.50 10.48
N TYR A 84 13.50 16.22 10.79
CA TYR A 84 13.64 15.17 9.78
C TYR A 84 12.29 14.54 9.42
N TRP A 85 11.53 14.08 10.44
CA TRP A 85 10.30 13.31 10.22
C TRP A 85 9.14 14.12 9.70
N ILE A 86 8.96 15.37 10.17
CA ILE A 86 7.81 16.17 9.76
C ILE A 86 7.76 16.34 8.24
N PRO A 87 8.84 16.84 7.55
CA PRO A 87 8.77 16.95 6.09
C PRO A 87 8.68 15.59 5.40
N HIS A 88 9.34 14.56 5.93
CA HIS A 88 9.34 13.24 5.29
C HIS A 88 7.99 12.53 5.38
N ILE A 89 7.23 12.76 6.43
CA ILE A 89 5.94 12.09 6.61
C ILE A 89 4.78 13.04 6.30
N GLU A 90 4.67 14.14 7.04
CA GLU A 90 3.47 14.98 6.97
C GLU A 90 3.37 15.79 5.68
N GLU A 91 4.46 16.43 5.27
CA GLU A 91 4.46 17.22 4.03
C GLU A 91 4.35 16.33 2.79
N SER A 92 5.06 15.19 2.80
CA SER A 92 4.98 14.23 1.70
C SER A 92 3.58 13.66 1.55
N ASN A 93 2.91 13.37 2.68
CA ASN A 93 1.53 12.87 2.64
C ASN A 93 0.56 13.94 2.16
N ALA A 94 0.73 15.18 2.57
CA ALA A 94 -0.13 16.26 2.09
C ALA A 94 -0.06 16.38 0.56
N LYS A 95 1.14 16.32 -0.01
CA LYS A 95 1.33 16.35 -1.47
C LYS A 95 0.70 15.15 -2.16
N ARG A 96 0.87 13.97 -1.57
CA ARG A 96 0.31 12.73 -2.12
C ARG A 96 -1.21 12.75 -2.10
N GLU A 97 -1.82 13.23 -1.02
CA GLU A 97 -3.27 13.32 -0.93
C GLU A 97 -3.85 14.28 -1.97
N GLU A 98 -3.19 15.43 -2.19
CA GLU A 98 -3.61 16.37 -3.22
C GLU A 98 -3.50 15.75 -4.62
N ALA A 99 -2.41 15.01 -4.88
CA ALA A 99 -2.23 14.33 -6.17
C ALA A 99 -3.31 13.25 -6.38
N ARG A 100 -3.64 12.48 -5.33
CA ARG A 100 -4.66 11.43 -5.43
C ARG A 100 -6.05 11.97 -5.72
N LYS A 101 -6.39 13.14 -5.18
CA LYS A 101 -7.68 13.78 -5.45
C LYS A 101 -7.88 14.12 -6.92
N LYS A 102 -6.78 14.29 -7.66
CA LYS A 102 -6.80 14.68 -9.08
C LYS A 102 -6.69 13.49 -10.03
N LEU A 103 -6.61 12.26 -9.51
CA LEU A 103 -6.47 11.08 -10.35
C LEU A 103 -7.72 10.85 -11.20
N PRO A 104 -7.54 10.46 -12.49
CA PRO A 104 -8.66 10.33 -13.43
C PRO A 104 -9.41 8.99 -13.32
N TYR A 105 -9.24 8.25 -12.22
CA TYR A 105 -9.88 6.95 -12.05
C TYR A 105 -10.40 6.78 -10.63
N LEU A 106 -11.28 5.80 -10.44
CA LEU A 106 -11.80 5.46 -9.13
C LEU A 106 -10.79 4.63 -8.35
N TRP A 107 -10.59 4.96 -7.09
CA TRP A 107 -9.66 4.24 -6.24
C TRP A 107 -10.18 4.15 -4.80
N THR A 108 -9.68 3.17 -4.07
CA THR A 108 -9.98 2.95 -2.65
C THR A 108 -8.69 2.74 -1.90
N ARG A 109 -8.61 3.28 -0.70
CA ARG A 109 -7.46 3.09 0.19
C ARG A 109 -7.73 1.93 1.13
N LEU A 110 -6.73 1.05 1.27
CA LEU A 110 -6.72 0.01 2.28
C LEU A 110 -5.62 0.34 3.28
N TRP A 111 -6.00 0.59 4.52
CA TRP A 111 -5.01 0.85 5.56
C TRP A 111 -4.35 -0.44 6.03
N GLY A 112 -3.10 -0.34 6.51
CA GLY A 112 -2.37 -1.50 7.00
C GLY A 112 -3.11 -2.30 8.06
N HIS A 113 -3.82 -1.63 8.97
CA HIS A 113 -4.60 -2.32 9.99
C HIS A 113 -5.76 -3.11 9.40
N ASP A 114 -6.38 -2.62 8.34
CA ASP A 114 -7.47 -3.35 7.66
C ASP A 114 -6.94 -4.57 6.93
N VAL A 115 -5.73 -4.50 6.40
CA VAL A 115 -5.09 -5.65 5.76
C VAL A 115 -4.74 -6.71 6.80
N LYS A 116 -4.14 -6.30 7.91
CA LYS A 116 -3.71 -7.23 8.96
C LYS A 116 -4.86 -7.92 9.67
N ASN A 117 -5.99 -7.24 9.87
CA ASN A 117 -7.14 -7.82 10.56
C ASN A 117 -8.17 -8.48 9.63
N GLY A 118 -7.91 -8.45 8.33
CA GLY A 118 -8.79 -9.10 7.34
C GLY A 118 -9.98 -8.28 6.87
N LYS A 119 -10.21 -7.09 7.40
CA LYS A 119 -11.34 -6.24 6.98
C LYS A 119 -11.23 -5.80 5.52
N PHE A 120 -10.04 -5.82 4.94
CA PHE A 120 -9.85 -5.48 3.54
C PHE A 120 -10.70 -6.37 2.62
N GLN A 121 -10.96 -7.61 3.03
CA GLN A 121 -11.75 -8.55 2.24
C GLN A 121 -13.17 -8.03 2.03
N GLN A 122 -13.80 -7.56 3.09
CA GLN A 122 -15.14 -7.00 3.01
C GLN A 122 -15.17 -5.69 2.20
N ILE A 123 -14.15 -4.86 2.36
CA ILE A 123 -14.03 -3.61 1.61
C ILE A 123 -13.99 -3.91 0.11
N ILE A 124 -13.17 -4.88 -0.30
CA ILE A 124 -13.06 -5.27 -1.71
C ILE A 124 -14.36 -5.89 -2.21
N MET A 125 -14.97 -6.76 -1.44
CA MET A 125 -16.24 -7.39 -1.82
C MET A 125 -17.33 -6.34 -2.06
N ASN A 126 -17.37 -5.30 -1.26
CA ASN A 126 -18.33 -4.21 -1.44
C ASN A 126 -18.12 -3.43 -2.75
N LEU A 127 -16.88 -3.39 -3.26
CA LEU A 127 -16.60 -2.75 -4.53
C LEU A 127 -17.12 -3.54 -5.73
N LEU A 128 -17.34 -4.82 -5.56
CA LEU A 128 -17.75 -5.73 -6.63
C LEU A 128 -19.27 -5.81 -6.81
N VAL A 129 -20.01 -5.21 -5.91
CA VAL A 129 -21.48 -5.25 -5.93
C VAL A 129 -22.06 -4.14 -6.80
#